data_cf2e5e1cd6781f92c37de348274ce139
#
_entry.id   cf2e5e1cd6781f92c37de348274ce139
#
_cell.length_a   1.000
_cell.length_b   1.000
_cell.length_c   1.000
_cell.angle_alpha   90.00
_cell.angle_beta   90.00
_cell.angle_gamma   90.00
#
_symmetry.space_group_name_H-M   'P 1'
#
loop_
_entity.id
_entity.type
_entity.pdbx_description
1 polymer ?
#
loop_
_entity_poly.entity_id
_entity_poly.type
_entity_poly.pdbx_seq_one_letter_code
_entity_poly.pdbx_strand_id
1 'polypeptide(L)'
;MKKTLVAVLAVAFVSSAAAQPIPPQAKERAAELVGQMTLDEKIDYIGGYNEFYIRAVPRLGIPEIRMADGPQGVRNNTRSTMFPCGVAAAATWDRALVRDMGRGLGQDARARGVHIMLGPGVNIYRSPLCGRNFEYFGEDPYLASETAVQYIEGMQSEGVMATIKHFAGNNQEWDRHQVSSDIDERTLHEIYLPAFRKAVEQAGVGAVMSSYNLVNGQHATENEQLAVDILRGMWGFEGIFMSDWNATYSAEGAANRGLDLEMPSARFMNARNLRPLIESGVVSERTIDLKCQHILQTLIAFGFLDRQQLDPAIPECNPFSDAAALDVARGGVVLLKNDGAFLPLTKQRDIVV
;
A
#
# COMPACT_ATOMS: atom_id res chain seq x y z
N MET A 1 11.20 -61.00 14.76
CA MET A 1 10.34 -59.89 15.16
C MET A 1 10.77 -58.68 14.35
N LYS A 2 10.04 -58.34 13.31
CA LYS A 2 10.28 -57.15 12.47
C LYS A 2 9.47 -55.99 13.07
N LYS A 3 10.15 -54.93 13.54
CA LYS A 3 9.50 -53.69 14.00
C LYS A 3 9.20 -52.82 12.79
N THR A 4 7.93 -52.68 12.44
CA THR A 4 7.46 -51.76 11.42
C THR A 4 7.42 -50.33 12.02
N LEU A 5 8.25 -49.42 11.50
CA LEU A 5 8.26 -48.01 11.86
C LEU A 5 7.17 -47.33 11.06
N VAL A 6 6.11 -46.89 11.71
CA VAL A 6 5.06 -46.04 11.10
C VAL A 6 5.52 -44.59 11.22
N ALA A 7 5.91 -44.00 10.11
CA ALA A 7 6.18 -42.57 10.04
C ALA A 7 4.84 -41.81 9.92
N VAL A 8 4.48 -41.11 10.96
CA VAL A 8 3.33 -40.18 10.92
C VAL A 8 3.80 -38.90 10.27
N LEU A 9 3.35 -38.64 9.03
CA LEU A 9 3.52 -37.34 8.36
C LEU A 9 2.58 -36.35 9.01
N ALA A 10 3.11 -35.41 9.81
CA ALA A 10 2.37 -34.26 10.27
C ALA A 10 2.24 -33.28 9.10
N VAL A 11 1.07 -33.25 8.47
CA VAL A 11 0.70 -32.18 7.52
C VAL A 11 0.40 -30.94 8.35
N ALA A 12 1.33 -30.01 8.38
CA ALA A 12 1.09 -28.69 8.93
C ALA A 12 0.11 -27.95 7.98
N PHE A 13 -1.14 -27.86 8.38
CA PHE A 13 -2.09 -26.94 7.77
C PHE A 13 -1.59 -25.53 8.10
N VAL A 14 -0.98 -24.85 7.11
CA VAL A 14 -0.78 -23.41 7.16
C VAL A 14 -2.18 -22.80 7.01
N SER A 15 -2.83 -22.52 8.11
CA SER A 15 -4.04 -21.70 8.14
C SER A 15 -3.64 -20.31 7.63
N SER A 16 -4.09 -19.94 6.45
CA SER A 16 -4.06 -18.55 6.02
C SER A 16 -4.94 -17.79 7.00
N ALA A 17 -4.34 -17.01 7.87
CA ALA A 17 -5.09 -16.14 8.75
C ALA A 17 -5.83 -15.13 7.83
N ALA A 18 -7.16 -15.13 7.90
CA ALA A 18 -7.95 -14.08 7.28
C ALA A 18 -7.53 -12.73 7.89
N ALA A 19 -7.50 -11.68 7.06
CA ALA A 19 -7.21 -10.33 7.53
C ALA A 19 -8.08 -10.00 8.74
N GLN A 20 -7.46 -9.47 9.79
CA GLN A 20 -8.24 -9.10 10.96
C GLN A 20 -8.96 -7.78 10.68
N PRO A 21 -10.29 -7.73 10.85
CA PRO A 21 -11.04 -6.49 10.70
C PRO A 21 -10.55 -5.45 11.71
N ILE A 22 -10.77 -4.17 11.42
CA ILE A 22 -10.47 -3.10 12.37
C ILE A 22 -11.20 -3.38 13.69
N PRO A 23 -10.48 -3.41 14.84
CA PRO A 23 -11.08 -3.76 16.12
C PRO A 23 -12.26 -2.84 16.48
N PRO A 24 -13.35 -3.36 17.05
CA PRO A 24 -14.50 -2.53 17.45
C PRO A 24 -14.11 -1.34 18.34
N GLN A 25 -13.18 -1.54 19.28
CA GLN A 25 -12.68 -0.48 20.15
C GLN A 25 -11.99 0.65 19.40
N ALA A 26 -11.30 0.34 18.27
CA ALA A 26 -10.69 1.36 17.43
C ALA A 26 -11.76 2.17 16.70
N LYS A 27 -12.84 1.54 16.25
CA LYS A 27 -13.99 2.21 15.62
C LYS A 27 -14.73 3.12 16.60
N GLU A 28 -14.98 2.64 17.82
CA GLU A 28 -15.63 3.42 18.88
C GLU A 28 -14.80 4.65 19.24
N ARG A 29 -13.50 4.48 19.52
CA ARG A 29 -12.59 5.59 19.83
C ARG A 29 -12.49 6.59 18.69
N ALA A 30 -12.45 6.12 17.45
CA ALA A 30 -12.45 6.99 16.27
C ALA A 30 -13.74 7.82 16.19
N ALA A 31 -14.90 7.20 16.38
CA ALA A 31 -16.19 7.90 16.39
C ALA A 31 -16.27 8.97 17.48
N GLU A 32 -15.78 8.68 18.68
CA GLU A 32 -15.70 9.65 19.78
C GLU A 32 -14.81 10.85 19.42
N LEU A 33 -13.63 10.61 18.84
CA LEU A 33 -12.71 11.67 18.41
C LEU A 33 -13.32 12.51 17.29
N VAL A 34 -13.92 11.88 16.27
CA VAL A 34 -14.62 12.60 15.18
C VAL A 34 -15.76 13.46 15.72
N GLY A 35 -16.53 12.96 16.69
CA GLY A 35 -17.59 13.72 17.35
C GLY A 35 -17.11 14.98 18.10
N GLN A 36 -15.83 15.01 18.50
CA GLN A 36 -15.21 16.15 19.17
C GLN A 36 -14.52 17.12 18.19
N MET A 37 -14.28 16.72 16.94
CA MET A 37 -13.67 17.61 15.92
C MET A 37 -14.67 18.66 15.43
N THR A 38 -14.19 19.87 15.23
CA THR A 38 -14.95 20.90 14.50
C THR A 38 -14.99 20.55 13.01
N LEU A 39 -15.94 21.13 12.27
CA LEU A 39 -16.02 20.92 10.83
C LEU A 39 -14.73 21.35 10.10
N ASP A 40 -14.10 22.44 10.56
CA ASP A 40 -12.82 22.89 10.00
C ASP A 40 -11.70 21.88 10.22
N GLU A 41 -11.59 21.36 11.44
CA GLU A 41 -10.59 20.32 11.74
C GLU A 41 -10.82 19.05 10.90
N LYS A 42 -12.08 18.65 10.69
CA LYS A 42 -12.42 17.50 9.85
C LYS A 42 -12.01 17.73 8.39
N ILE A 43 -12.34 18.89 7.85
CA ILE A 43 -11.97 19.24 6.46
C ILE A 43 -10.44 19.33 6.30
N ASP A 44 -9.74 19.90 7.26
CA ASP A 44 -8.28 19.95 7.24
C ASP A 44 -7.64 18.58 7.40
N TYR A 45 -8.29 17.66 8.13
CA TYR A 45 -7.77 16.34 8.43
C TYR A 45 -7.84 15.36 7.23
N ILE A 46 -8.79 15.53 6.33
CA ILE A 46 -8.94 14.72 5.10
C ILE A 46 -8.08 15.21 3.94
N GLY A 47 -7.28 16.23 4.16
CA GLY A 47 -6.30 16.76 3.22
C GLY A 47 -4.87 16.61 3.73
N GLY A 48 -3.98 16.08 2.90
CA GLY A 48 -2.56 16.03 3.18
C GLY A 48 -1.94 17.42 3.33
N TYR A 49 -0.75 17.48 3.90
CA TYR A 49 0.05 18.70 3.94
C TYR A 49 1.54 18.34 3.97
N ASN A 50 2.37 19.35 3.69
CA ASN A 50 3.82 19.20 3.71
C ASN A 50 4.32 17.95 2.97
N GLU A 51 3.70 17.68 1.82
CA GLU A 51 3.96 16.58 0.87
C GLU A 51 3.61 15.18 1.40
N PHE A 52 3.98 14.82 2.64
CA PHE A 52 3.92 13.45 3.13
C PHE A 52 3.30 13.31 4.53
N TYR A 53 2.41 14.24 4.92
CA TYR A 53 1.87 14.21 6.28
C TYR A 53 0.34 14.31 6.32
N ILE A 54 -0.26 13.68 7.33
CA ILE A 54 -1.61 13.98 7.82
C ILE A 54 -1.45 14.86 9.06
N ARG A 55 -2.25 15.94 9.14
CA ARG A 55 -2.16 16.91 10.21
C ARG A 55 -2.45 16.31 11.57
N ALA A 56 -1.77 16.82 12.59
CA ALA A 56 -2.12 16.59 13.98
C ALA A 56 -3.40 17.38 14.35
N VAL A 57 -4.14 16.85 15.35
CA VAL A 57 -5.15 17.60 16.10
C VAL A 57 -4.78 17.57 17.59
N PRO A 58 -3.82 18.44 18.02
CA PRO A 58 -3.17 18.30 19.32
C PRO A 58 -4.12 18.37 20.51
N ARG A 59 -5.20 19.16 20.43
CA ARG A 59 -6.18 19.26 21.52
C ARG A 59 -6.95 17.95 21.78
N LEU A 60 -6.94 17.02 20.80
CA LEU A 60 -7.57 15.72 20.90
C LEU A 60 -6.53 14.59 21.04
N GLY A 61 -5.26 14.93 21.20
CA GLY A 61 -4.19 13.93 21.30
C GLY A 61 -3.93 13.16 20.00
N ILE A 62 -4.39 13.68 18.86
CA ILE A 62 -4.14 13.05 17.55
C ILE A 62 -2.77 13.55 17.03
N PRO A 63 -1.79 12.66 16.85
CA PRO A 63 -0.45 13.03 16.40
C PRO A 63 -0.41 13.34 14.91
N GLU A 64 0.67 13.98 14.48
CA GLU A 64 1.03 14.06 13.08
C GLU A 64 1.44 12.68 12.56
N ILE A 65 0.95 12.31 11.39
CA ILE A 65 1.27 11.03 10.74
C ILE A 65 2.18 11.28 9.55
N ARG A 66 3.32 10.64 9.55
CA ARG A 66 4.33 10.75 8.49
C ARG A 66 4.25 9.56 7.53
N MET A 67 4.24 9.85 6.23
CA MET A 67 4.33 8.86 5.16
C MET A 67 5.72 8.87 4.54
N ALA A 68 6.07 7.79 3.82
CA ALA A 68 7.21 7.75 2.92
C ALA A 68 6.88 6.99 1.65
N ASP A 69 7.33 7.51 0.52
CA ASP A 69 7.31 6.77 -0.73
C ASP A 69 8.47 5.76 -0.77
N GLY A 70 8.36 4.79 -1.65
CA GLY A 70 9.42 3.85 -1.98
C GLY A 70 9.08 2.38 -1.75
N PRO A 71 8.47 1.68 -2.73
CA PRO A 71 8.25 0.24 -2.65
C PRO A 71 9.53 -0.59 -2.52
N GLN A 72 10.69 -0.04 -2.92
CA GLN A 72 12.01 -0.67 -2.84
C GLN A 72 12.97 -0.02 -1.84
N GLY A 73 12.48 0.87 -0.96
CA GLY A 73 13.29 1.56 0.03
C GLY A 73 12.62 2.82 0.55
N VAL A 74 12.90 3.20 1.78
CA VAL A 74 12.30 4.39 2.40
C VAL A 74 12.86 5.67 1.78
N ARG A 75 12.05 6.44 1.05
CA ARG A 75 12.45 7.62 0.28
C ARG A 75 12.00 8.92 0.93
N ASN A 76 12.64 9.33 2.01
CA ASN A 76 12.32 10.61 2.66
C ASN A 76 13.59 11.38 3.01
N ASN A 77 14.44 11.63 2.01
CA ASN A 77 15.67 12.43 2.16
C ASN A 77 16.67 11.87 3.19
N THR A 78 16.59 10.56 3.48
CA THR A 78 17.50 9.86 4.37
C THR A 78 18.07 8.63 3.66
N ARG A 79 19.20 8.13 4.17
CA ARG A 79 19.74 6.86 3.68
C ARG A 79 18.86 5.72 4.17
N SER A 80 18.57 4.75 3.31
CA SER A 80 17.93 3.48 3.65
C SER A 80 18.45 2.38 2.73
N THR A 81 18.20 1.13 3.08
CA THR A 81 18.49 0.02 2.19
C THR A 81 17.68 0.14 0.90
N MET A 82 18.35 -0.05 -0.24
CA MET A 82 17.70 -0.22 -1.53
C MET A 82 17.48 -1.70 -1.78
N PHE A 83 16.22 -2.11 -1.81
CA PHE A 83 15.82 -3.46 -2.15
C PHE A 83 15.73 -3.65 -3.67
N PRO A 84 15.83 -4.89 -4.17
CA PRO A 84 15.63 -5.20 -5.58
C PRO A 84 14.28 -4.72 -6.11
N CYS A 85 14.18 -4.59 -7.42
CA CYS A 85 12.92 -4.22 -8.08
C CYS A 85 11.80 -5.25 -7.80
N GLY A 86 10.55 -4.83 -7.91
CA GLY A 86 9.40 -5.67 -7.60
C GLY A 86 9.37 -6.98 -8.38
N VAL A 87 9.70 -6.93 -9.68
CA VAL A 87 9.74 -8.14 -10.51
C VAL A 87 10.84 -9.12 -10.07
N ALA A 88 11.97 -8.65 -9.52
CA ALA A 88 12.99 -9.53 -8.95
C ALA A 88 12.51 -10.22 -7.67
N ALA A 89 11.76 -9.51 -6.83
CA ALA A 89 11.12 -10.11 -5.65
C ALA A 89 10.11 -11.20 -6.06
N ALA A 90 9.26 -10.95 -7.05
CA ALA A 90 8.32 -11.94 -7.58
C ALA A 90 9.04 -13.13 -8.25
N ALA A 91 10.15 -12.89 -8.95
CA ALA A 91 10.95 -13.94 -9.60
C ALA A 91 11.64 -14.92 -8.63
N THR A 92 11.68 -14.60 -7.34
CA THR A 92 12.17 -15.55 -6.32
C THR A 92 11.22 -16.73 -6.13
N TRP A 93 9.92 -16.56 -6.37
CA TRP A 93 8.85 -17.52 -6.04
C TRP A 93 8.86 -17.95 -4.56
N ASP A 94 9.56 -17.19 -3.72
CA ASP A 94 9.76 -17.49 -2.31
C ASP A 94 9.04 -16.46 -1.41
N ARG A 95 7.95 -16.92 -0.79
CA ARG A 95 7.14 -16.10 0.11
C ARG A 95 7.92 -15.61 1.34
N ALA A 96 8.86 -16.42 1.84
CA ALA A 96 9.64 -16.06 3.03
C ALA A 96 10.60 -14.90 2.73
N LEU A 97 11.30 -14.95 1.59
CA LEU A 97 12.18 -13.88 1.14
C LEU A 97 11.41 -12.56 0.95
N VAL A 98 10.22 -12.62 0.33
CA VAL A 98 9.39 -11.41 0.15
C VAL A 98 8.87 -10.88 1.49
N ARG A 99 8.53 -11.76 2.42
CA ARG A 99 8.12 -11.35 3.77
C ARG A 99 9.26 -10.66 4.52
N ASP A 100 10.48 -11.20 4.43
CA ASP A 100 11.66 -10.58 5.04
C ASP A 100 12.03 -9.25 4.36
N MET A 101 11.83 -9.11 3.04
CA MET A 101 11.90 -7.81 2.35
C MET A 101 10.90 -6.81 2.96
N GLY A 102 9.65 -7.21 3.14
CA GLY A 102 8.62 -6.38 3.78
C GLY A 102 9.00 -5.98 5.21
N ARG A 103 9.53 -6.92 6.00
CA ARG A 103 10.04 -6.65 7.36
C ARG A 103 11.20 -5.65 7.36
N GLY A 104 12.17 -5.83 6.46
CA GLY A 104 13.28 -4.91 6.32
C GLY A 104 12.84 -3.48 6.01
N LEU A 105 11.89 -3.33 5.06
CA LEU A 105 11.27 -2.04 4.77
C LEU A 105 10.54 -1.44 5.97
N GLY A 106 9.81 -2.27 6.73
CA GLY A 106 9.14 -1.86 7.96
C GLY A 106 10.12 -1.38 9.03
N GLN A 107 11.21 -2.11 9.26
CA GLN A 107 12.25 -1.71 10.21
C GLN A 107 12.93 -0.41 9.78
N ASP A 108 13.30 -0.28 8.50
CA ASP A 108 13.89 0.96 7.97
C ASP A 108 12.95 2.16 8.11
N ALA A 109 11.64 1.96 7.94
CA ALA A 109 10.61 2.98 8.16
C ALA A 109 10.51 3.36 9.65
N ARG A 110 10.51 2.37 10.56
CA ARG A 110 10.53 2.59 12.02
C ARG A 110 11.76 3.36 12.48
N ALA A 111 12.95 3.03 11.98
CA ALA A 111 14.20 3.74 12.27
C ALA A 111 14.14 5.23 11.88
N ARG A 112 13.17 5.64 11.09
CA ARG A 112 12.97 7.01 10.55
C ARG A 112 11.68 7.67 11.00
N GLY A 113 10.91 7.03 11.88
CA GLY A 113 9.64 7.54 12.39
C GLY A 113 8.53 7.63 11.33
N VAL A 114 8.60 6.78 10.29
CA VAL A 114 7.58 6.70 9.25
C VAL A 114 6.46 5.77 9.69
N HIS A 115 5.21 6.24 9.59
CA HIS A 115 4.02 5.50 9.98
C HIS A 115 3.45 4.67 8.82
N ILE A 116 3.40 5.28 7.62
CA ILE A 116 2.76 4.73 6.43
C ILE A 116 3.77 4.69 5.30
N MET A 117 3.99 3.51 4.74
CA MET A 117 4.79 3.31 3.53
C MET A 117 3.89 3.20 2.31
N LEU A 118 4.22 3.94 1.25
CA LEU A 118 3.47 3.96 0.01
C LEU A 118 3.96 2.83 -0.92
N GLY A 119 3.58 1.64 -0.58
CA GLY A 119 3.89 0.39 -1.26
C GLY A 119 3.19 -0.81 -0.62
N PRO A 120 3.08 -1.92 -1.36
CA PRO A 120 3.66 -2.21 -2.67
C PRO A 120 2.88 -1.62 -3.85
N GLY A 121 3.58 -1.44 -4.99
CA GLY A 121 2.95 -1.26 -6.29
C GLY A 121 2.63 -2.61 -6.93
N VAL A 122 1.41 -2.77 -7.48
CA VAL A 122 0.94 -4.08 -7.99
C VAL A 122 0.26 -4.02 -9.35
N ASN A 123 0.41 -2.92 -10.09
CA ASN A 123 -0.18 -2.83 -11.41
C ASN A 123 0.41 -3.89 -12.36
N ILE A 124 -0.45 -4.50 -13.16
CA ILE A 124 -0.06 -5.60 -14.05
C ILE A 124 0.75 -5.08 -15.24
N TYR A 125 1.83 -5.77 -15.60
CA TYR A 125 2.62 -5.49 -16.80
C TYR A 125 1.78 -5.76 -18.05
N ARG A 126 1.33 -4.68 -18.74
CA ARG A 126 0.64 -4.77 -20.04
C ARG A 126 1.58 -4.43 -21.19
N SER A 127 2.55 -3.60 -20.91
CA SER A 127 3.57 -3.19 -21.88
C SER A 127 4.94 -3.15 -21.21
N PRO A 128 6.00 -3.66 -21.83
CA PRO A 128 7.36 -3.53 -21.32
C PRO A 128 7.84 -2.07 -21.31
N LEU A 129 7.16 -1.17 -22.01
CA LEU A 129 7.48 0.26 -22.10
C LEU A 129 6.92 1.09 -20.96
N CYS A 130 6.14 0.52 -20.02
CA CYS A 130 5.67 1.26 -18.86
C CYS A 130 6.83 1.67 -17.96
N GLY A 131 7.01 2.97 -17.73
CA GLY A 131 8.13 3.53 -16.98
C GLY A 131 8.16 3.15 -15.50
N ARG A 132 7.08 2.55 -14.96
CA ARG A 132 6.95 2.12 -13.56
C ARG A 132 7.00 0.60 -13.37
N ASN A 133 7.30 -0.17 -14.39
CA ASN A 133 7.40 -1.63 -14.27
C ASN A 133 8.41 -2.06 -13.19
N PHE A 134 9.47 -1.29 -12.95
CA PHE A 134 10.47 -1.61 -11.92
C PHE A 134 9.88 -1.78 -10.51
N GLU A 135 8.75 -1.14 -10.19
CA GLU A 135 8.16 -1.21 -8.86
C GLU A 135 7.03 -2.26 -8.73
N TYR A 136 6.60 -2.87 -9.84
CA TYR A 136 5.52 -3.85 -9.88
C TYR A 136 6.04 -5.28 -9.90
N PHE A 137 5.13 -6.26 -9.69
CA PHE A 137 5.50 -7.67 -9.51
C PHE A 137 5.39 -8.52 -10.78
N GLY A 138 5.05 -7.94 -11.92
CA GLY A 138 5.01 -8.63 -13.21
C GLY A 138 3.61 -8.68 -13.85
N GLU A 139 3.46 -9.62 -14.77
CA GLU A 139 2.26 -9.75 -15.61
C GLU A 139 1.22 -10.73 -15.07
N ASP A 140 1.64 -11.65 -14.20
CA ASP A 140 0.76 -12.69 -13.65
C ASP A 140 0.02 -12.18 -12.41
N PRO A 141 -1.34 -12.10 -12.44
CA PRO A 141 -2.11 -11.56 -11.33
C PRO A 141 -2.07 -12.44 -10.07
N TYR A 142 -1.87 -13.75 -10.22
CA TYR A 142 -1.77 -14.66 -9.09
C TYR A 142 -0.43 -14.48 -8.36
N LEU A 143 0.68 -14.50 -9.09
CA LEU A 143 2.02 -14.29 -8.53
C LEU A 143 2.13 -12.90 -7.88
N ALA A 144 1.64 -11.85 -8.57
CA ALA A 144 1.60 -10.50 -8.03
C ALA A 144 0.81 -10.44 -6.72
N SER A 145 -0.32 -11.13 -6.64
CA SER A 145 -1.16 -11.20 -5.43
C SER A 145 -0.44 -11.85 -4.27
N GLU A 146 0.14 -13.04 -4.48
CA GLU A 146 0.86 -13.78 -3.44
C GLU A 146 2.09 -13.02 -2.93
N THR A 147 2.81 -12.36 -3.84
CA THR A 147 3.95 -11.51 -3.51
C THR A 147 3.51 -10.29 -2.68
N ALA A 148 2.43 -9.62 -3.09
CA ALA A 148 1.89 -8.47 -2.39
C ALA A 148 1.47 -8.80 -0.96
N VAL A 149 0.81 -9.96 -0.76
CA VAL A 149 0.39 -10.41 0.59
C VAL A 149 1.59 -10.52 1.51
N GLN A 150 2.65 -11.19 1.09
CA GLN A 150 3.83 -11.39 1.94
C GLN A 150 4.60 -10.09 2.21
N TYR A 151 4.71 -9.20 1.22
CA TYR A 151 5.28 -7.88 1.39
C TYR A 151 4.52 -7.06 2.45
N ILE A 152 3.18 -7.02 2.35
CA ILE A 152 2.31 -6.29 3.28
C ILE A 152 2.38 -6.87 4.69
N GLU A 153 2.24 -8.19 4.84
CA GLU A 153 2.32 -8.86 6.13
C GLU A 153 3.68 -8.63 6.80
N GLY A 154 4.77 -8.73 6.04
CA GLY A 154 6.10 -8.44 6.54
C GLY A 154 6.23 -7.02 7.07
N MET A 155 5.84 -6.02 6.29
CA MET A 155 5.90 -4.61 6.66
C MET A 155 5.02 -4.29 7.88
N GLN A 156 3.77 -4.76 7.87
CA GLN A 156 2.82 -4.49 8.94
C GLN A 156 3.18 -5.20 10.25
N SER A 157 3.89 -6.33 10.19
CA SER A 157 4.40 -7.00 11.40
C SER A 157 5.42 -6.16 12.19
N GLU A 158 6.09 -5.21 11.54
CA GLU A 158 7.01 -4.26 12.17
C GLU A 158 6.28 -2.98 12.68
N GLY A 159 4.95 -2.95 12.54
CA GLY A 159 4.13 -1.81 12.97
C GLY A 159 4.20 -0.60 12.06
N VAL A 160 4.36 -0.81 10.78
CA VAL A 160 4.28 0.20 9.72
C VAL A 160 3.12 -0.16 8.80
N MET A 161 2.25 0.79 8.51
CA MET A 161 1.12 0.58 7.62
C MET A 161 1.59 0.52 6.17
N ALA A 162 1.22 -0.53 5.46
CA ALA A 162 1.41 -0.64 4.02
C ALA A 162 0.27 0.07 3.25
N THR A 163 0.57 0.58 2.07
CA THR A 163 -0.39 1.17 1.13
C THR A 163 -0.27 0.47 -0.21
N ILE A 164 -1.23 -0.39 -0.55
CA ILE A 164 -1.23 -1.03 -1.87
C ILE A 164 -1.63 -0.03 -2.94
N LYS A 165 -0.93 -0.05 -4.12
CA LYS A 165 -1.10 0.95 -5.17
C LYS A 165 -0.82 0.37 -6.57
N HIS A 166 -1.33 0.96 -7.65
CA HIS A 166 -2.25 2.09 -7.76
C HIS A 166 -3.61 1.57 -8.22
N PHE A 167 -4.66 1.81 -7.48
CA PHE A 167 -5.99 1.22 -7.65
C PHE A 167 -6.86 2.10 -8.55
N ALA A 168 -7.10 1.73 -9.83
CA ALA A 168 -6.62 0.58 -10.56
C ALA A 168 -6.27 0.96 -12.01
N GLY A 169 -5.64 0.02 -12.74
CA GLY A 169 -5.47 0.17 -14.19
C GLY A 169 -4.38 1.14 -14.65
N ASN A 170 -3.47 1.59 -13.76
CA ASN A 170 -2.33 2.45 -14.14
C ASN A 170 -1.19 1.61 -14.72
N ASN A 171 -1.34 1.19 -15.99
CA ASN A 171 -0.44 0.25 -16.64
C ASN A 171 0.48 0.89 -17.68
N GLN A 172 0.48 2.21 -17.77
CA GLN A 172 1.34 3.04 -18.60
C GLN A 172 1.39 4.46 -18.02
N GLU A 173 2.39 5.26 -18.41
CA GLU A 173 2.65 6.58 -17.81
C GLU A 173 2.43 7.76 -18.77
N TRP A 174 2.17 7.49 -20.05
CA TRP A 174 1.91 8.54 -21.03
C TRP A 174 0.54 9.17 -20.78
N ASP A 175 0.52 10.48 -20.56
CA ASP A 175 -0.69 11.27 -20.27
C ASP A 175 -1.58 10.66 -19.16
N ARG A 176 -0.93 10.10 -18.15
CA ARG A 176 -1.58 9.28 -17.10
C ARG A 176 -2.72 9.98 -16.34
N HIS A 177 -2.75 11.31 -16.35
CA HIS A 177 -3.84 12.08 -15.72
C HIS A 177 -5.09 12.20 -16.59
N GLN A 178 -5.02 11.85 -17.89
CA GLN A 178 -6.14 12.02 -18.84
C GLN A 178 -6.52 10.73 -19.55
N VAL A 179 -5.60 9.76 -19.60
CA VAL A 179 -5.86 8.49 -20.29
C VAL A 179 -6.90 7.66 -19.55
N SER A 180 -7.82 7.04 -20.28
CA SER A 180 -8.75 6.06 -19.73
C SER A 180 -8.24 4.64 -19.97
N SER A 181 -8.23 3.84 -18.95
CA SER A 181 -8.08 2.39 -19.02
C SER A 181 -9.48 1.79 -19.16
N ASP A 182 -9.89 1.51 -20.39
CA ASP A 182 -11.19 0.92 -20.67
C ASP A 182 -11.09 -0.60 -20.54
N ILE A 183 -11.72 -1.14 -19.53
CA ILE A 183 -11.56 -2.53 -19.09
C ILE A 183 -12.96 -3.11 -18.86
N ASP A 184 -13.27 -4.22 -19.54
CA ASP A 184 -14.52 -4.94 -19.28
C ASP A 184 -14.50 -5.56 -17.86
N GLU A 185 -15.69 -5.79 -17.32
CA GLU A 185 -15.88 -6.22 -15.93
C GLU A 185 -15.13 -7.52 -15.61
N ARG A 186 -15.19 -8.50 -16.50
CA ARG A 186 -14.51 -9.79 -16.31
C ARG A 186 -12.99 -9.60 -16.24
N THR A 187 -12.42 -8.89 -17.20
CA THR A 187 -10.97 -8.60 -17.24
C THR A 187 -10.56 -7.79 -16.02
N LEU A 188 -11.35 -6.82 -15.60
CA LEU A 188 -11.10 -6.04 -14.40
C LEU A 188 -10.94 -6.96 -13.18
N HIS A 189 -11.90 -7.86 -12.95
CA HIS A 189 -11.91 -8.75 -11.79
C HIS A 189 -10.91 -9.91 -11.87
N GLU A 190 -10.58 -10.43 -13.05
CA GLU A 190 -9.69 -11.57 -13.20
C GLU A 190 -8.21 -11.17 -13.32
N ILE A 191 -7.91 -9.98 -13.83
CA ILE A 191 -6.53 -9.56 -14.14
C ILE A 191 -6.07 -8.38 -13.28
N TYR A 192 -6.86 -7.29 -13.21
CA TYR A 192 -6.39 -6.05 -12.61
C TYR A 192 -6.62 -5.93 -11.10
N LEU A 193 -7.66 -6.55 -10.59
CA LEU A 193 -8.06 -6.43 -9.19
C LEU A 193 -7.55 -7.53 -8.24
N PRO A 194 -7.09 -8.73 -8.66
CA PRO A 194 -6.78 -9.81 -7.74
C PRO A 194 -5.76 -9.46 -6.66
N ALA A 195 -4.70 -8.71 -6.99
CA ALA A 195 -3.68 -8.33 -6.02
C ALA A 195 -4.24 -7.37 -4.95
N PHE A 196 -5.08 -6.41 -5.33
CA PHE A 196 -5.76 -5.51 -4.40
C PHE A 196 -6.73 -6.26 -3.49
N ARG A 197 -7.53 -7.15 -4.08
CA ARG A 197 -8.47 -7.99 -3.33
C ARG A 197 -7.77 -8.82 -2.27
N LYS A 198 -6.70 -9.54 -2.64
CA LYS A 198 -5.94 -10.35 -1.67
C LYS A 198 -5.25 -9.50 -0.61
N ALA A 199 -4.76 -8.33 -0.96
CA ALA A 199 -4.19 -7.41 0.03
C ALA A 199 -5.21 -6.99 1.08
N VAL A 200 -6.46 -6.76 0.68
CA VAL A 200 -7.56 -6.43 1.60
C VAL A 200 -7.99 -7.67 2.40
N GLU A 201 -8.37 -8.75 1.71
CA GLU A 201 -9.02 -9.91 2.34
C GLU A 201 -8.07 -10.82 3.11
N GLN A 202 -6.78 -10.87 2.75
CA GLN A 202 -5.81 -11.79 3.36
C GLN A 202 -4.74 -11.07 4.18
N ALA A 203 -4.13 -10.00 3.62
CA ALA A 203 -3.05 -9.30 4.31
C ALA A 203 -3.53 -8.19 5.27
N GLY A 204 -4.81 -7.80 5.23
CA GLY A 204 -5.33 -6.72 6.07
C GLY A 204 -4.62 -5.40 5.86
N VAL A 205 -4.40 -5.05 4.58
CA VAL A 205 -3.70 -3.81 4.24
C VAL A 205 -4.39 -2.59 4.85
N GLY A 206 -3.63 -1.69 5.49
CA GLY A 206 -4.21 -0.52 6.17
C GLY A 206 -4.63 0.59 5.22
N ALA A 207 -4.00 0.72 4.05
CA ALA A 207 -4.33 1.76 3.09
C ALA A 207 -4.33 1.25 1.64
N VAL A 208 -5.17 1.86 0.82
CA VAL A 208 -5.23 1.68 -0.64
C VAL A 208 -5.06 3.05 -1.29
N MET A 209 -4.14 3.16 -2.23
CA MET A 209 -3.96 4.39 -3.02
C MET A 209 -4.60 4.23 -4.39
N SER A 210 -5.43 5.19 -4.78
CA SER A 210 -6.01 5.25 -6.12
C SER A 210 -4.95 5.48 -7.18
N SER A 211 -5.31 5.33 -8.44
CA SER A 211 -4.44 5.62 -9.57
C SER A 211 -4.68 7.02 -10.15
N TYR A 212 -3.77 7.47 -11.02
CA TYR A 212 -3.89 8.76 -11.74
C TYR A 212 -4.96 8.76 -12.82
N ASN A 213 -5.07 7.62 -13.51
CA ASN A 213 -5.85 7.48 -14.75
C ASN A 213 -7.36 7.42 -14.52
N LEU A 214 -8.10 7.56 -15.60
CA LEU A 214 -9.49 7.18 -15.63
C LEU A 214 -9.61 5.66 -15.78
N VAL A 215 -10.65 5.10 -15.20
CA VAL A 215 -11.10 3.73 -15.44
C VAL A 215 -12.52 3.81 -15.99
N ASN A 216 -12.72 3.30 -17.20
CA ASN A 216 -13.98 3.36 -17.91
C ASN A 216 -14.58 4.79 -17.96
N GLY A 217 -13.71 5.77 -18.23
CA GLY A 217 -14.10 7.18 -18.38
C GLY A 217 -14.26 7.98 -17.07
N GLN A 218 -13.99 7.39 -15.89
CA GLN A 218 -14.05 8.09 -14.60
C GLN A 218 -12.70 8.07 -13.91
N HIS A 219 -12.24 9.21 -13.38
CA HIS A 219 -11.02 9.26 -12.57
C HIS A 219 -11.09 8.30 -11.39
N ALA A 220 -10.02 7.53 -11.16
CA ALA A 220 -10.01 6.48 -10.15
C ALA A 220 -10.35 6.97 -8.73
N THR A 221 -9.99 8.22 -8.39
CA THR A 221 -10.34 8.88 -7.12
C THR A 221 -11.82 9.25 -7.00
N GLU A 222 -12.55 9.26 -8.10
CA GLU A 222 -13.95 9.66 -8.21
C GLU A 222 -14.82 8.55 -8.84
N ASN A 223 -14.31 7.33 -8.89
CA ASN A 223 -14.97 6.18 -9.47
C ASN A 223 -15.73 5.40 -8.38
N GLU A 224 -17.05 5.58 -8.35
CA GLU A 224 -17.93 4.96 -7.36
C GLU A 224 -17.89 3.43 -7.42
N GLN A 225 -17.85 2.85 -8.62
CA GLN A 225 -17.74 1.39 -8.81
C GLN A 225 -16.47 0.84 -8.13
N LEU A 226 -15.33 1.50 -8.32
CA LEU A 226 -14.08 1.04 -7.71
C LEU A 226 -14.08 1.23 -6.18
N ALA A 227 -14.40 2.45 -5.71
CA ALA A 227 -14.22 2.80 -4.31
C ALA A 227 -15.35 2.31 -3.41
N VAL A 228 -16.61 2.44 -3.86
CA VAL A 228 -17.79 2.13 -3.04
C VAL A 228 -18.23 0.70 -3.26
N ASP A 229 -18.50 0.30 -4.51
CA ASP A 229 -19.09 -1.01 -4.78
C ASP A 229 -18.06 -2.14 -4.56
N ILE A 230 -16.87 -2.01 -5.14
CA ILE A 230 -15.85 -3.06 -5.10
C ILE A 230 -15.05 -3.00 -3.81
N LEU A 231 -14.34 -1.90 -3.55
CA LEU A 231 -13.41 -1.82 -2.42
C LEU A 231 -14.13 -1.91 -1.07
N ARG A 232 -15.17 -1.10 -0.88
CA ARG A 232 -15.93 -1.07 0.38
C ARG A 232 -17.01 -2.17 0.45
N GLY A 233 -17.81 -2.29 -0.62
CA GLY A 233 -18.97 -3.19 -0.64
C GLY A 233 -18.61 -4.66 -0.78
N MET A 234 -17.85 -5.01 -1.83
CA MET A 234 -17.52 -6.42 -2.09
C MET A 234 -16.42 -6.96 -1.16
N TRP A 235 -15.37 -6.18 -0.90
CA TRP A 235 -14.21 -6.66 -0.12
C TRP A 235 -14.23 -6.24 1.34
N GLY A 236 -15.19 -5.39 1.74
CA GLY A 236 -15.33 -4.93 3.12
C GLY A 236 -14.14 -4.12 3.64
N PHE A 237 -13.45 -3.39 2.77
CA PHE A 237 -12.29 -2.58 3.17
C PHE A 237 -12.74 -1.44 4.10
N GLU A 238 -12.15 -1.37 5.28
CA GLU A 238 -12.45 -0.36 6.30
C GLU A 238 -11.30 0.61 6.55
N GLY A 239 -10.17 0.43 5.85
CA GLY A 239 -8.97 1.25 5.96
C GLY A 239 -9.03 2.57 5.18
N ILE A 240 -7.88 3.19 5.00
CA ILE A 240 -7.74 4.49 4.33
C ILE A 240 -7.72 4.31 2.80
N PHE A 241 -8.66 4.94 2.10
CA PHE A 241 -8.57 5.10 0.65
C PHE A 241 -8.06 6.50 0.33
N MET A 242 -6.83 6.60 -0.20
CA MET A 242 -6.17 7.87 -0.48
C MET A 242 -5.98 8.10 -1.98
N SER A 243 -5.85 9.36 -2.40
CA SER A 243 -5.44 9.70 -3.75
C SER A 243 -3.95 9.43 -3.96
N ASP A 244 -3.54 9.19 -5.21
CA ASP A 244 -2.16 9.46 -5.59
C ASP A 244 -1.88 10.97 -5.59
N TRP A 245 -0.59 11.37 -5.70
CA TRP A 245 -0.15 12.77 -5.59
C TRP A 245 -0.72 13.63 -6.71
N ASN A 246 -1.57 14.60 -6.34
CA ASN A 246 -2.31 15.47 -7.26
C ASN A 246 -3.31 14.73 -8.18
N ALA A 247 -3.80 13.57 -7.78
CA ALA A 247 -4.74 12.76 -8.55
C ALA A 247 -6.21 12.96 -8.16
N THR A 248 -6.55 14.08 -7.54
CA THR A 248 -7.94 14.51 -7.29
C THR A 248 -8.32 15.56 -8.32
N TYR A 249 -9.55 15.52 -8.82
CA TYR A 249 -9.97 16.35 -9.95
C TYR A 249 -11.21 17.21 -9.66
N SER A 250 -12.05 16.83 -8.69
CA SER A 250 -13.16 17.62 -8.20
C SER A 250 -13.39 17.44 -6.69
N ALA A 251 -13.92 18.47 -6.02
CA ALA A 251 -14.25 18.36 -4.61
C ALA A 251 -15.49 17.50 -4.36
N GLU A 252 -16.53 17.68 -5.18
CA GLU A 252 -17.78 16.91 -5.07
C GLU A 252 -17.57 15.45 -5.35
N GLY A 253 -16.91 15.12 -6.49
CA GLY A 253 -16.67 13.74 -6.89
C GLY A 253 -15.83 12.99 -5.84
N ALA A 254 -14.70 13.56 -5.42
CA ALA A 254 -13.84 12.99 -4.40
C ALA A 254 -14.57 12.83 -3.05
N ALA A 255 -15.36 13.82 -2.64
CA ALA A 255 -16.11 13.75 -1.39
C ALA A 255 -17.18 12.65 -1.43
N ASN A 256 -18.00 12.59 -2.46
CA ASN A 256 -19.19 11.73 -2.49
C ASN A 256 -18.91 10.31 -2.97
N ARG A 257 -17.78 10.06 -3.67
CA ARG A 257 -17.48 8.76 -4.29
C ARG A 257 -16.37 7.97 -3.60
N GLY A 258 -16.17 8.20 -2.30
CA GLY A 258 -15.45 7.28 -1.42
C GLY A 258 -14.00 7.60 -1.11
N LEU A 259 -13.36 8.64 -1.69
CA LEU A 259 -12.01 9.06 -1.33
C LEU A 259 -11.97 9.60 0.10
N ASP A 260 -11.09 9.05 0.97
CA ASP A 260 -10.96 9.54 2.35
C ASP A 260 -9.92 10.65 2.50
N LEU A 261 -8.80 10.54 1.80
CA LEU A 261 -7.64 11.43 1.98
C LEU A 261 -7.10 11.91 0.64
N GLU A 262 -7.06 13.23 0.45
CA GLU A 262 -6.44 13.84 -0.72
C GLU A 262 -4.96 14.16 -0.45
N MET A 263 -4.05 13.67 -1.31
CA MET A 263 -2.61 13.88 -1.21
C MET A 263 -2.06 14.66 -2.44
N PRO A 264 -0.96 15.40 -2.32
CA PRO A 264 -0.14 15.70 -1.14
C PRO A 264 -0.66 16.87 -0.30
N SER A 265 -1.70 17.52 -0.78
CA SER A 265 -2.32 18.70 -0.15
C SER A 265 -3.80 18.73 -0.48
N ALA A 266 -4.59 19.45 0.32
CA ALA A 266 -6.01 19.66 0.10
C ALA A 266 -6.27 20.64 -1.07
N ARG A 267 -5.99 20.22 -2.31
CA ARG A 267 -6.22 21.05 -3.50
C ARG A 267 -7.71 21.21 -3.80
N PHE A 268 -8.46 20.12 -3.64
CA PHE A 268 -9.90 20.06 -3.89
C PHE A 268 -10.69 19.87 -2.59
N MET A 269 -10.32 18.92 -1.72
CA MET A 269 -11.02 18.66 -0.47
C MET A 269 -10.54 19.63 0.65
N ASN A 270 -10.82 20.91 0.47
CA ASN A 270 -10.49 21.99 1.41
C ASN A 270 -11.73 22.83 1.76
N ALA A 271 -11.63 23.67 2.80
CA ALA A 271 -12.74 24.48 3.30
C ALA A 271 -13.36 25.40 2.22
N ARG A 272 -12.54 25.97 1.33
CA ARG A 272 -13.01 26.84 0.25
C ARG A 272 -13.99 26.13 -0.69
N ASN A 273 -13.71 24.87 -1.02
CA ASN A 273 -14.50 24.10 -1.97
C ASN A 273 -15.61 23.30 -1.29
N LEU A 274 -15.34 22.73 -0.10
CA LEU A 274 -16.30 21.82 0.56
C LEU A 274 -17.39 22.57 1.33
N ARG A 275 -17.09 23.74 1.94
CA ARG A 275 -18.12 24.47 2.71
C ARG A 275 -19.37 24.82 1.88
N PRO A 276 -19.25 25.42 0.68
CA PRO A 276 -20.43 25.68 -0.15
C PRO A 276 -21.21 24.43 -0.53
N LEU A 277 -20.52 23.31 -0.77
CA LEU A 277 -21.15 22.02 -1.07
C LEU A 277 -21.87 21.42 0.14
N ILE A 278 -21.34 21.65 1.34
CA ILE A 278 -21.99 21.22 2.59
C ILE A 278 -23.21 22.10 2.89
N GLU A 279 -23.07 23.41 2.78
CA GLU A 279 -24.15 24.38 3.01
C GLU A 279 -25.33 24.19 2.04
N SER A 280 -25.05 23.80 0.80
CA SER A 280 -26.09 23.46 -0.20
C SER A 280 -26.65 22.05 -0.08
N GLY A 281 -26.08 21.20 0.80
CA GLY A 281 -26.49 19.82 0.98
C GLY A 281 -26.03 18.84 -0.12
N VAL A 282 -25.16 19.29 -1.05
CA VAL A 282 -24.56 18.42 -2.09
C VAL A 282 -23.56 17.42 -1.46
N VAL A 283 -22.82 17.83 -0.45
CA VAL A 283 -22.00 16.98 0.39
C VAL A 283 -22.54 17.01 1.81
N SER A 284 -22.77 15.87 2.44
CA SER A 284 -23.24 15.84 3.82
C SER A 284 -22.06 15.95 4.81
N GLU A 285 -22.28 16.58 5.98
CA GLU A 285 -21.28 16.54 7.06
C GLU A 285 -20.94 15.10 7.45
N ARG A 286 -21.93 14.20 7.42
CA ARG A 286 -21.73 12.77 7.67
C ARG A 286 -20.71 12.14 6.68
N THR A 287 -20.70 12.60 5.44
CA THR A 287 -19.70 12.15 4.45
C THR A 287 -18.29 12.51 4.91
N ILE A 288 -18.10 13.71 5.45
CA ILE A 288 -16.81 14.17 5.99
C ILE A 288 -16.46 13.39 7.27
N ASP A 289 -17.44 13.15 8.15
CA ASP A 289 -17.26 12.35 9.37
C ASP A 289 -16.76 10.92 9.06
N LEU A 290 -17.36 10.27 8.06
CA LEU A 290 -16.97 8.92 7.66
C LEU A 290 -15.52 8.86 7.15
N LYS A 291 -15.06 9.86 6.41
CA LYS A 291 -13.66 9.94 5.96
C LYS A 291 -12.70 10.06 7.14
N CYS A 292 -12.97 10.98 8.05
CA CYS A 292 -12.21 11.14 9.28
C CYS A 292 -12.22 9.85 10.10
N GLN A 293 -13.35 9.16 10.16
CA GLN A 293 -13.48 7.90 10.88
C GLN A 293 -12.64 6.80 10.25
N HIS A 294 -12.66 6.61 8.92
CA HIS A 294 -11.82 5.63 8.24
C HIS A 294 -10.32 5.89 8.50
N ILE A 295 -9.90 7.15 8.45
CA ILE A 295 -8.52 7.52 8.76
C ILE A 295 -8.22 7.18 10.23
N LEU A 296 -8.98 7.72 11.18
CA LEU A 296 -8.69 7.57 12.61
C LEU A 296 -8.77 6.12 13.10
N GLN A 297 -9.81 5.37 12.71
CA GLN A 297 -9.94 3.98 13.15
C GLN A 297 -8.76 3.11 12.67
N THR A 298 -8.25 3.40 11.47
CA THR A 298 -7.07 2.70 10.93
C THR A 298 -5.81 3.08 11.71
N LEU A 299 -5.58 4.38 11.95
CA LEU A 299 -4.42 4.83 12.73
C LEU A 299 -4.44 4.29 14.17
N ILE A 300 -5.62 4.21 14.80
CA ILE A 300 -5.80 3.63 16.13
C ILE A 300 -5.52 2.13 16.11
N ALA A 301 -6.04 1.40 15.11
CA ALA A 301 -5.80 -0.04 14.97
C ALA A 301 -4.31 -0.37 14.81
N PHE A 302 -3.53 0.51 14.15
CA PHE A 302 -2.08 0.39 14.05
C PHE A 302 -1.33 0.91 15.28
N GLY A 303 -2.03 1.44 16.29
CA GLY A 303 -1.42 1.95 17.53
C GLY A 303 -0.66 3.26 17.37
N PHE A 304 -0.91 4.02 16.31
CA PHE A 304 -0.15 5.25 16.02
C PHE A 304 -0.49 6.42 16.95
N LEU A 305 -1.61 6.37 17.65
CA LEU A 305 -1.98 7.35 18.66
C LEU A 305 -1.35 7.07 20.04
N ASP A 306 -0.85 5.85 20.26
CA ASP A 306 -0.49 5.36 21.61
C ASP A 306 0.99 5.01 21.75
N ARG A 307 1.77 5.09 20.66
CA ARG A 307 3.21 4.80 20.68
C ARG A 307 4.02 5.78 19.84
N GLN A 308 5.29 5.92 20.17
CA GLN A 308 6.23 6.59 19.28
C GLN A 308 6.56 5.71 18.07
N GLN A 309 6.52 6.31 16.87
CA GLN A 309 6.82 5.57 15.66
C GLN A 309 8.31 5.40 15.43
N LEU A 310 9.12 6.39 15.78
CA LEU A 310 10.58 6.28 15.75
C LEU A 310 11.05 5.23 16.76
N ASP A 311 11.80 4.25 16.28
CA ASP A 311 12.47 3.26 17.12
C ASP A 311 13.99 3.47 17.05
N PRO A 312 14.60 4.09 18.07
CA PRO A 312 16.03 4.38 18.06
C PRO A 312 16.91 3.12 18.26
N ALA A 313 16.32 1.98 18.58
CA ALA A 313 17.05 0.72 18.68
C ALA A 313 17.36 0.11 17.30
N ILE A 314 16.63 0.53 16.26
CA ILE A 314 16.87 0.08 14.89
C ILE A 314 17.89 1.02 14.23
N PRO A 315 19.06 0.51 13.80
CA PRO A 315 20.07 1.35 13.16
C PRO A 315 19.62 1.82 11.77
N GLU A 316 20.04 3.02 11.35
CA GLU A 316 19.75 3.54 10.01
C GLU A 316 20.33 2.67 8.89
N CYS A 317 21.54 2.11 9.10
CA CYS A 317 22.11 1.07 8.25
C CYS A 317 21.78 -0.28 8.89
N ASN A 318 20.66 -0.84 8.53
CA ASN A 318 20.11 -2.04 9.15
C ASN A 318 20.69 -3.32 8.53
N PRO A 319 21.48 -4.10 9.26
CA PRO A 319 22.05 -5.35 8.72
C PRO A 319 21.01 -6.38 8.30
N PHE A 320 19.84 -6.38 8.94
CA PHE A 320 18.74 -7.26 8.53
C PHE A 320 18.19 -6.87 7.14
N SER A 321 17.98 -5.57 6.91
CA SER A 321 17.52 -5.07 5.62
C SER A 321 18.53 -5.35 4.50
N ASP A 322 19.82 -5.16 4.79
CA ASP A 322 20.91 -5.44 3.83
C ASP A 322 20.96 -6.93 3.47
N ALA A 323 20.83 -7.82 4.46
CA ALA A 323 20.80 -9.25 4.24
C ALA A 323 19.54 -9.66 3.42
N ALA A 324 18.36 -9.18 3.79
CA ALA A 324 17.12 -9.47 3.08
C ALA A 324 17.18 -8.96 1.62
N ALA A 325 17.72 -7.77 1.38
CA ALA A 325 17.90 -7.24 0.02
C ALA A 325 18.83 -8.12 -0.81
N LEU A 326 19.95 -8.59 -0.23
CA LEU A 326 20.90 -9.49 -0.90
C LEU A 326 20.26 -10.84 -1.22
N ASP A 327 19.51 -11.42 -0.30
CA ASP A 327 18.87 -12.72 -0.48
C ASP A 327 17.78 -12.68 -1.55
N VAL A 328 16.96 -11.63 -1.59
CA VAL A 328 16.00 -11.38 -2.68
C VAL A 328 16.73 -11.21 -4.01
N ALA A 329 17.84 -10.44 -4.06
CA ALA A 329 18.60 -10.25 -5.29
C ALA A 329 19.17 -11.59 -5.81
N ARG A 330 19.70 -12.42 -4.93
CA ARG A 330 20.22 -13.76 -5.28
C ARG A 330 19.12 -14.71 -5.73
N GLY A 331 17.99 -14.71 -5.03
CA GLY A 331 16.84 -15.58 -5.34
C GLY A 331 16.13 -15.19 -6.64
N GLY A 332 16.16 -13.89 -7.02
CA GLY A 332 15.49 -13.39 -8.20
C GLY A 332 16.29 -13.52 -9.52
N VAL A 333 17.57 -13.91 -9.46
CA VAL A 333 18.39 -14.07 -10.67
C VAL A 333 18.07 -15.40 -11.35
N VAL A 334 17.67 -15.33 -12.63
CA VAL A 334 17.32 -16.48 -13.45
C VAL A 334 18.42 -16.75 -14.49
N LEU A 335 19.02 -17.95 -14.46
CA LEU A 335 20.00 -18.39 -15.44
C LEU A 335 19.27 -18.90 -16.71
N LEU A 336 19.13 -18.05 -17.71
CA LEU A 336 18.41 -18.37 -18.95
C LEU A 336 19.22 -19.30 -19.89
N LYS A 337 20.56 -19.16 -19.89
CA LYS A 337 21.43 -19.90 -20.79
C LYS A 337 22.84 -20.04 -20.20
N ASN A 338 23.43 -21.23 -20.29
CA ASN A 338 24.80 -21.52 -19.87
C ASN A 338 25.46 -22.57 -20.79
N ASP A 339 25.57 -22.23 -22.07
CA ASP A 339 26.16 -23.13 -23.08
C ASP A 339 27.64 -23.36 -22.77
N GLY A 340 28.07 -24.62 -22.91
CA GLY A 340 29.44 -25.01 -22.66
C GLY A 340 29.90 -24.90 -21.21
N ALA A 341 28.98 -24.84 -20.25
CA ALA A 341 29.27 -24.66 -18.81
C ALA A 341 30.19 -23.44 -18.53
N PHE A 342 29.90 -22.31 -19.19
CA PHE A 342 30.68 -21.08 -19.02
C PHE A 342 30.64 -20.55 -17.58
N LEU A 343 29.52 -20.75 -16.89
CA LEU A 343 29.35 -20.45 -15.47
C LEU A 343 29.47 -21.72 -14.63
N PRO A 344 30.00 -21.66 -13.38
CA PRO A 344 30.51 -20.47 -12.70
C PRO A 344 31.84 -19.98 -13.27
N LEU A 345 32.04 -18.66 -13.25
CA LEU A 345 33.32 -18.06 -13.69
C LEU A 345 34.46 -18.51 -12.77
N THR A 346 35.53 -18.99 -13.36
CA THR A 346 36.80 -19.13 -12.64
C THR A 346 37.36 -17.75 -12.34
N LYS A 347 38.42 -17.65 -11.49
CA LYS A 347 39.08 -16.36 -11.22
C LYS A 347 39.49 -15.70 -12.53
N GLN A 348 38.71 -14.72 -12.95
CA GLN A 348 38.95 -13.91 -14.13
C GLN A 348 39.59 -12.58 -13.71
N ARG A 349 40.54 -12.07 -14.47
CA ARG A 349 41.18 -10.79 -14.19
C ARG A 349 40.49 -9.63 -14.92
N ASP A 350 39.88 -9.92 -16.07
CA ASP A 350 39.30 -8.93 -16.98
C ASP A 350 37.82 -9.25 -17.17
N ILE A 351 36.95 -8.60 -16.38
CA ILE A 351 35.49 -8.63 -16.52
C ILE A 351 35.06 -7.23 -16.94
N VAL A 352 34.41 -7.13 -18.10
CA VAL A 352 33.77 -5.90 -18.55
C VAL A 352 32.32 -5.92 -18.13
N VAL A 353 31.89 -4.89 -17.42
CA VAL A 353 30.51 -4.68 -16.96
C VAL A 353 29.89 -3.52 -17.73
#